data_6816341ed5f738fdab32d75b3ecb518e
#
_entry.id   6816341ed5f738fdab32d75b3ecb518e
#
_cell.length_a   1.000
_cell.length_b   1.000
_cell.length_c   1.000
_cell.angle_alpha   90.00
_cell.angle_beta   90.00
_cell.angle_gamma   90.00
#
_symmetry.space_group_name_H-M   'P 1'
#
loop_
_entity.id
_entity.type
_entity.pdbx_description
1 polymer ?
#
loop_
_entity_poly.entity_id
_entity_poly.type
_entity_poly.pdbx_seq_one_letter_code
_entity_poly.pdbx_strand_id
1 'polypeptide(L)' 'MRLDQYLSNGTELSRKEAKKVVSAGRVKVDGETCRQANRQVEAEQSVHLDGKPVNPPGDIY' A
#
# COMPACT_ATOMS: atom_id res chain seq x y z
N MET A 1 9.50 4.22 -2.76
CA MET A 1 8.51 3.48 -3.60
C MET A 1 7.14 4.13 -3.44
N ARG A 2 6.38 4.21 -4.51
CA ARG A 2 5.04 4.80 -4.43
C ARG A 2 4.06 3.80 -3.81
N LEU A 3 3.06 4.34 -3.14
CA LEU A 3 2.09 3.51 -2.43
C LEU A 3 1.35 2.55 -3.38
N ASP A 4 0.96 3.02 -4.55
CA ASP A 4 0.27 2.15 -5.50
C ASP A 4 1.17 1.00 -5.96
N GLN A 5 2.44 1.27 -6.14
CA GLN A 5 3.41 0.23 -6.49
C GLN A 5 3.63 -0.73 -5.33
N TYR A 6 3.72 -0.21 -4.13
CA TYR A 6 3.86 -1.03 -2.94
C TYR A 6 2.70 -2.02 -2.82
N LEU A 7 1.49 -1.52 -3.00
CA LEU A 7 0.30 -2.36 -2.91
C LEU A 7 0.25 -3.39 -4.04
N SER A 8 0.56 -2.98 -5.26
CA SER A 8 0.48 -3.91 -6.38
C SER A 8 1.55 -4.99 -6.29
N ASN A 9 2.70 -4.67 -5.73
CA ASN A 9 3.77 -5.65 -5.57
C ASN A 9 3.59 -6.53 -4.33
N GLY A 10 2.96 -6.00 -3.29
CA GLY A 10 2.77 -6.72 -2.05
C GLY A 10 1.44 -7.46 -1.94
N THR A 11 0.55 -7.27 -2.89
CA THR A 11 -0.75 -7.95 -2.93
C THR A 11 -1.03 -8.38 -4.35
N GLU A 12 -2.19 -8.98 -4.56
CA GLU A 12 -2.61 -9.40 -5.89
C GLU A 12 -3.26 -8.28 -6.70
N LEU A 13 -3.36 -7.09 -6.11
CA LEU A 13 -3.99 -5.96 -6.77
C LEU A 13 -3.12 -5.45 -7.92
N SER A 14 -3.78 -5.08 -9.01
CA SER A 14 -3.11 -4.34 -10.07
C SER A 14 -2.91 -2.90 -9.60
N ARG A 15 -2.06 -2.14 -10.31
CA ARG A 15 -1.87 -0.73 -9.96
C ARG A 15 -3.17 0.05 -10.00
N LYS A 16 -4.01 -0.28 -10.96
CA LYS A 16 -5.31 0.37 -11.11
C LYS A 16 -6.19 0.11 -9.89
N GLU A 17 -6.23 -1.12 -9.44
CA GLU A 17 -7.00 -1.47 -8.25
C GLU A 17 -6.37 -0.91 -6.99
N ALA A 18 -5.05 -0.89 -6.91
CA ALA A 18 -4.37 -0.28 -5.79
C ALA A 18 -4.74 1.20 -5.65
N LYS A 19 -4.78 1.91 -6.77
CA LYS A 19 -5.20 3.31 -6.75
C LYS A 19 -6.63 3.46 -6.26
N LYS A 20 -7.51 2.54 -6.64
CA LYS A 20 -8.90 2.57 -6.21
C LYS A 20 -9.02 2.43 -4.71
N VAL A 21 -8.35 1.46 -4.13
CA VAL A 21 -8.46 1.22 -2.68
C VAL A 21 -7.83 2.38 -1.91
N VAL A 22 -6.77 2.97 -2.44
CA VAL A 22 -6.16 4.14 -1.81
C VAL A 22 -7.13 5.31 -1.82
N SER A 23 -7.74 5.57 -2.97
CA SER A 23 -8.71 6.67 -3.09
C SER A 23 -9.93 6.46 -2.20
N ALA A 24 -10.31 5.22 -1.98
CA ALA A 24 -11.44 4.90 -1.12
C ALA A 24 -11.12 5.06 0.36
N GLY A 25 -9.86 5.31 0.72
CA GLY A 25 -9.46 5.47 2.10
C GLY A 25 -9.33 4.16 2.84
N ARG A 26 -9.13 3.07 2.11
CA ARG A 26 -9.02 1.75 2.71
C ARG A 26 -7.59 1.38 3.09
N VAL A 27 -6.64 2.23 2.72
CA VAL A 27 -5.22 1.97 2.95
C VAL A 27 -4.70 2.90 4.03
N LYS A 28 -3.95 2.33 4.96
CA LYS A 28 -3.32 3.09 6.03
C LYS A 28 -1.81 2.93 5.95
N VAL A 29 -1.11 4.02 6.18
CA VAL A 29 0.35 4.03 6.26
C VAL A 29 0.71 4.51 7.66
N ASP A 30 1.44 3.69 8.41
CA ASP A 30 1.80 3.97 9.80
C ASP A 30 0.57 4.27 10.67
N GLY A 31 -0.52 3.60 10.38
CA GLY A 31 -1.75 3.76 11.14
C GLY A 31 -2.60 4.93 10.72
N GLU A 32 -2.18 5.69 9.71
CA GLU A 32 -2.94 6.83 9.23
C GLU A 32 -3.51 6.56 7.85
N THR A 33 -4.78 6.91 7.65
CA THR A 33 -5.42 6.72 6.36
C THR A 33 -4.75 7.61 5.32
N CYS A 34 -4.34 7.00 4.22
CA CYS A 34 -3.72 7.71 3.11
C CYS A 34 -4.57 7.53 1.87
N ARG A 35 -4.88 8.63 1.19
CA ARG A 35 -5.71 8.61 -0.01
C ARG A 35 -4.95 9.03 -1.25
N GLN A 36 -3.63 9.12 -1.15
CA GLN A 36 -2.78 9.50 -2.27
C GLN A 36 -1.97 8.30 -2.73
N ALA A 37 -2.31 7.79 -3.90
CA ALA A 37 -1.64 6.62 -4.44
C ALA A 37 -0.19 6.90 -4.80
N ASN A 38 0.14 8.15 -5.07
CA ASN A 38 1.50 8.54 -5.42
C ASN A 38 2.35 8.88 -4.21
N ARG A 39 1.84 8.65 -3.00
CA ARG A 39 2.61 8.90 -1.79
C ARG A 39 3.85 8.04 -1.74
N GLN A 40 4.95 8.62 -1.33
CA GLN A 40 6.19 7.88 -1.15
C GLN A 40 6.12 7.06 0.13
N VAL A 41 6.43 5.78 0.02
CA VAL A 41 6.40 4.85 1.14
C VAL A 41 7.76 4.20 1.30
N GLU A 42 8.26 4.17 2.52
CA GLU A 42 9.52 3.52 2.82
C GLU A 42 9.28 2.07 3.23
N ALA A 43 10.29 1.22 3.04
CA ALA A 43 10.18 -0.19 3.39
C ALA A 43 9.94 -0.41 4.88
N GLU A 44 10.34 0.55 5.70
CA GLU A 44 10.17 0.47 7.14
C GLU A 44 8.77 0.83 7.61
N GLN A 45 8.00 1.48 6.75
CA GLN A 45 6.67 1.92 7.14
C GLN A 45 5.68 0.78 7.10
N SER A 46 4.72 0.83 8.00
CA SER A 46 3.65 -0.18 8.05
C SER A 46 2.53 0.24 7.12
N VAL A 47 2.19 -0.62 6.20
CA VAL A 47 1.08 -0.37 5.27
C VAL A 47 0.01 -1.43 5.53
N HIS A 48 -1.21 -0.97 5.70
CA HIS A 48 -2.36 -1.86 5.91
C HIS A 48 -3.42 -1.60 4.86
N LEU A 49 -4.06 -2.67 4.42
CA LEU A 49 -5.18 -2.60 3.50
C LEU A 49 -6.38 -3.27 4.16
N ASP A 50 -7.44 -2.49 4.41
CA ASP A 50 -8.63 -2.98 5.10
C ASP A 50 -8.30 -3.60 6.46
N GLY A 51 -7.33 -3.02 7.14
CA GLY A 51 -6.90 -3.51 8.43
C GLY A 51 -5.96 -4.71 8.39
N LYS A 52 -5.59 -5.15 7.20
CA LYS A 52 -4.66 -6.28 7.05
C LYS A 52 -3.27 -5.76 6.67
N PRO A 53 -2.23 -6.29 7.28
CA PRO A 53 -0.88 -5.84 6.95
C PRO A 53 -0.50 -6.24 5.53
N VAL A 54 0.20 -5.36 4.85
CA VAL A 54 0.71 -5.60 3.50
C VAL A 54 2.22 -5.76 3.60
N ASN A 55 2.74 -6.87 3.12
CA ASN A 55 4.17 -7.13 3.16
C ASN A 55 4.89 -6.30 2.11
N PRO A 56 6.09 -5.79 2.41
CA PRO A 56 6.85 -5.05 1.41
C PRO A 56 7.24 -5.95 0.25
N PRO A 57 7.25 -5.39 -0.97
CA PRO A 57 7.67 -6.15 -2.14
C PRO A 57 9.13 -6.53 -2.03
N GLY A 58 9.45 -7.72 -2.53
CA GLY A 58 10.81 -8.21 -2.46
C GLY A 58 11.20 -8.77 -1.11
N ASP A 59 10.25 -8.91 -0.22
CA ASP A 59 10.48 -9.51 1.09
C ASP A 59 10.55 -11.01 0.93
N ILE A 60 11.74 -11.53 0.94
CA ILE A 60 11.99 -12.95 0.81
C ILE A 60 13.10 -13.38 1.77
N TYR A 61 13.12 -14.65 1.99
CA TYR A 61 14.16 -15.25 2.85
C TYR A 61 14.25 -16.72 2.59
#